data_a4fb8020461a92889b35ec2936c53dbc
#
_entry.id   a4fb8020461a92889b35ec2936c53dbc
#
_cell.length_a   1.000
_cell.length_b   1.000
_cell.length_c   1.000
_cell.angle_alpha   90.00
_cell.angle_beta   90.00
_cell.angle_gamma   90.00
#
_symmetry.space_group_name_H-M   'P 1'
#
loop_
_entity.id
_entity.type
_entity.pdbx_description
1 polymer ?
#
loop_
_entity_poly.entity_id
_entity_poly.type
_entity_poly.pdbx_seq_one_letter_code
_entity_poly.pdbx_strand_id
1 'polypeptide(L)'
;ATEDGQSGEMSRFMLQLLVESHHDIERFSLVAGQNTLRPTYEPIEKKLHALSQLKNLKMLTPTFLNTYLRCEKQFYYKYVEGLIEPDEIDEDEVDNKVFGNIFHRAAELFYLGLASSDALTTDGKGELKLTRPIIVSKEQLEQALKDESLVYRLVDQAFREELFKVSAAGYHPKYNGLQLINKEVIARYIRQLVTID
;
A
#
# COMPACT_ATOMS: atom_id res chain seq x y z
N ALA A 1 21.05 15.69 18.51
CA ALA A 1 20.31 16.94 18.68
C ALA A 1 18.86 16.69 18.27
N THR A 2 17.93 17.06 19.12
CA THR A 2 16.50 17.06 18.83
C THR A 2 16.14 18.31 18.02
N GLU A 3 15.03 18.30 17.30
CA GLU A 3 14.55 19.43 16.47
C GLU A 3 14.43 20.75 17.24
N ASP A 4 14.32 20.71 18.57
CA ASP A 4 14.17 21.88 19.43
C ASP A 4 15.49 22.43 19.99
N GLY A 5 16.65 22.01 19.46
CA GLY A 5 17.95 22.52 19.93
C GLY A 5 18.36 22.10 21.35
N GLN A 6 17.60 21.23 21.98
CA GLN A 6 17.99 20.64 23.27
C GLN A 6 19.01 19.53 23.06
N SER A 7 20.05 19.48 23.88
CA SER A 7 21.01 18.40 23.84
C SER A 7 20.33 17.11 24.33
N GLY A 8 20.10 16.20 23.40
CA GLY A 8 19.64 14.85 23.77
C GLY A 8 20.74 14.09 24.52
N GLU A 9 20.33 13.28 25.47
CA GLU A 9 21.25 12.35 26.11
C GLU A 9 21.70 11.26 25.11
N MET A 10 22.95 10.87 25.20
CA MET A 10 23.51 9.77 24.41
C MET A 10 22.82 8.47 24.83
N SER A 11 22.44 7.64 23.87
CA SER A 11 21.81 6.37 24.18
C SER A 11 22.73 5.50 25.05
N ARG A 12 22.14 4.76 25.99
CA ARG A 12 22.88 3.86 26.90
C ARG A 12 23.74 2.87 26.13
N PHE A 13 23.27 2.37 25.01
CA PHE A 13 24.02 1.45 24.15
C PHE A 13 25.25 2.11 23.52
N MET A 14 25.15 3.38 23.12
CA MET A 14 26.27 4.12 22.57
C MET A 14 27.33 4.43 23.67
N LEU A 15 26.88 4.74 24.89
CA LEU A 15 27.77 4.91 26.03
C LEU A 15 28.52 3.59 26.36
N GLN A 16 27.79 2.47 26.35
CA GLN A 16 28.38 1.16 26.59
C GLN A 16 29.42 0.82 25.51
N LEU A 17 29.09 1.09 24.24
CA LEU A 17 30.01 0.88 23.13
C LEU A 17 31.30 1.72 23.28
N LEU A 18 31.16 2.98 23.69
CA LEU A 18 32.29 3.89 23.91
C LEU A 18 33.21 3.47 25.07
N VAL A 19 32.66 2.85 26.12
CA VAL A 19 33.40 2.51 27.34
C VAL A 19 33.94 1.08 27.28
N GLU A 20 33.18 0.13 26.75
CA GLU A 20 33.49 -1.30 26.81
C GLU A 20 34.08 -1.84 25.49
N SER A 21 33.90 -1.15 24.35
CA SER A 21 34.47 -1.63 23.11
C SER A 21 35.90 -1.17 22.91
N HIS A 22 36.70 -2.02 22.29
CA HIS A 22 38.09 -1.71 21.88
C HIS A 22 38.16 -1.17 20.44
N HIS A 23 37.02 -0.70 19.88
CA HIS A 23 36.96 -0.15 18.55
C HIS A 23 37.25 1.36 18.55
N ASP A 24 38.02 1.82 17.59
CA ASP A 24 38.20 3.24 17.34
C ASP A 24 36.87 3.83 16.82
N ILE A 25 36.27 4.69 17.63
CA ILE A 25 34.97 5.32 17.28
C ILE A 25 35.23 6.77 16.90
N GLU A 26 35.02 7.07 15.62
CA GLU A 26 35.05 8.43 15.10
C GLU A 26 33.78 9.18 15.45
N ARG A 27 33.93 10.41 15.95
CA ARG A 27 32.79 11.28 16.29
C ARG A 27 32.66 12.39 15.28
N PHE A 28 31.47 12.47 14.64
CA PHE A 28 31.14 13.54 13.73
C PHE A 28 30.06 14.43 14.33
N SER A 29 30.25 15.75 14.25
CA SER A 29 29.20 16.72 14.59
C SER A 29 28.48 17.15 13.31
N LEU A 30 27.18 16.87 13.24
CA LEU A 30 26.34 17.41 12.19
C LEU A 30 25.91 18.82 12.61
N VAL A 31 26.36 19.83 11.87
CA VAL A 31 25.92 21.21 12.07
C VAL A 31 24.79 21.50 11.11
N ALA A 32 23.62 21.90 11.65
CA ALA A 32 22.50 22.32 10.82
C ALA A 32 22.91 23.55 9.98
N GLY A 33 22.59 23.53 8.68
CA GLY A 33 22.88 24.65 7.77
C GLY A 33 24.18 24.55 6.97
N GLN A 34 25.02 23.56 7.21
CA GLN A 34 26.10 23.26 6.26
C GLN A 34 25.48 22.56 5.05
N ASN A 35 25.50 23.25 3.90
CA ASN A 35 25.19 22.63 2.63
C ASN A 35 26.20 21.50 2.39
N THR A 36 25.81 20.27 2.66
CA THR A 36 26.51 19.13 2.10
C THR A 36 26.45 19.30 0.59
N LEU A 37 27.61 19.42 -0.06
CA LEU A 37 27.69 19.42 -1.51
C LEU A 37 26.83 18.26 -2.01
N ARG A 38 25.80 18.59 -2.77
CA ARG A 38 24.97 17.53 -3.40
C ARG A 38 25.92 16.66 -4.19
N PRO A 39 25.93 15.35 -3.99
CA PRO A 39 26.81 14.47 -4.76
C PRO A 39 26.59 14.76 -6.24
N THR A 40 27.68 15.07 -6.95
CA THR A 40 27.67 15.25 -8.41
C THR A 40 27.42 13.87 -8.99
N TYR A 41 26.21 13.62 -9.44
CA TYR A 41 25.90 12.35 -10.10
C TYR A 41 26.51 12.36 -11.49
N GLU A 42 27.26 11.31 -11.82
CA GLU A 42 27.73 11.11 -13.18
C GLU A 42 26.56 10.96 -14.14
N PRO A 43 26.69 11.51 -15.38
CA PRO A 43 25.66 11.30 -16.39
C PRO A 43 25.48 9.81 -16.67
N ILE A 44 24.24 9.38 -16.77
CA ILE A 44 23.94 7.98 -17.12
C ILE A 44 24.15 7.82 -18.63
N GLU A 45 24.99 6.86 -19.04
CA GLU A 45 25.05 6.44 -20.42
C GLU A 45 23.72 5.78 -20.80
N LYS A 46 22.96 6.45 -21.66
CA LYS A 46 21.66 5.94 -22.13
C LYS A 46 21.91 4.81 -23.14
N LYS A 47 21.58 3.60 -22.75
CA LYS A 47 21.66 2.45 -23.67
C LYS A 47 20.56 2.56 -24.72
N LEU A 48 20.93 2.63 -26.01
CA LEU A 48 19.98 2.71 -27.13
C LEU A 48 18.97 1.55 -27.13
N HIS A 49 19.40 0.37 -26.71
CA HIS A 49 18.54 -0.81 -26.57
C HIS A 49 17.44 -0.59 -25.54
N ALA A 50 17.77 -0.02 -24.38
CA ALA A 50 16.79 0.24 -23.32
C ALA A 50 15.77 1.31 -23.74
N LEU A 51 16.20 2.33 -24.50
CA LEU A 51 15.29 3.34 -25.06
C LEU A 51 14.28 2.75 -26.07
N SER A 52 14.62 1.66 -26.74
CA SER A 52 13.68 0.98 -27.66
C SER A 52 12.49 0.36 -26.90
N GLN A 53 12.65 0.02 -25.64
CA GLN A 53 11.55 -0.49 -24.80
C GLN A 53 10.47 0.57 -24.55
N LEU A 54 10.83 1.86 -24.51
CA LEU A 54 9.83 2.93 -24.38
C LEU A 54 8.86 2.99 -25.57
N LYS A 55 9.29 2.56 -26.76
CA LYS A 55 8.43 2.50 -27.95
C LYS A 55 7.36 1.40 -27.86
N ASN A 56 7.58 0.42 -26.99
CA ASN A 56 6.66 -0.71 -26.79
C ASN A 56 5.65 -0.45 -25.65
N LEU A 57 5.74 0.69 -24.97
CA LEU A 57 4.77 1.06 -23.94
C LEU A 57 3.42 1.35 -24.58
N LYS A 58 2.45 0.51 -24.29
CA LYS A 58 1.09 0.61 -24.85
C LYS A 58 0.27 1.76 -24.26
N MET A 59 0.63 2.27 -23.08
CA MET A 59 -0.13 3.29 -22.38
C MET A 59 0.76 4.15 -21.49
N LEU A 60 0.66 5.46 -21.64
CA LEU A 60 1.29 6.44 -20.75
C LEU A 60 0.33 6.76 -19.61
N THR A 61 0.75 6.54 -18.39
CA THR A 61 -0.03 6.90 -17.20
C THR A 61 0.39 8.28 -16.66
N PRO A 62 -0.49 8.98 -15.93
CA PRO A 62 -0.10 10.23 -15.25
C PRO A 62 1.12 10.05 -14.31
N THR A 63 1.19 8.92 -13.61
CA THR A 63 2.32 8.59 -12.73
C THR A 63 3.63 8.46 -13.50
N PHE A 64 3.60 7.87 -14.69
CA PHE A 64 4.75 7.76 -15.57
C PHE A 64 5.30 9.15 -15.95
N LEU A 65 4.41 10.06 -16.39
CA LEU A 65 4.79 11.43 -16.74
C LEU A 65 5.32 12.21 -15.53
N ASN A 66 4.65 12.10 -14.38
CA ASN A 66 5.08 12.76 -13.15
C ASN A 66 6.47 12.28 -12.70
N THR A 67 6.78 11.00 -12.84
CA THR A 67 8.11 10.47 -12.51
C THR A 67 9.18 11.08 -13.42
N TYR A 68 8.90 11.21 -14.72
CA TYR A 68 9.81 11.87 -15.66
C TYR A 68 10.06 13.34 -15.29
N LEU A 69 9.00 14.09 -15.05
CA LEU A 69 9.08 15.51 -14.69
C LEU A 69 9.81 15.75 -13.36
N ARG A 70 9.66 14.81 -12.42
CA ARG A 70 10.29 14.89 -11.10
C ARG A 70 11.78 14.57 -11.13
N CYS A 71 12.15 13.47 -11.81
CA CYS A 71 13.54 13.03 -11.88
C CYS A 71 13.76 12.09 -13.08
N GLU A 72 14.50 12.57 -14.09
CA GLU A 72 14.83 11.77 -15.28
C GLU A 72 15.61 10.49 -14.95
N LYS A 73 16.49 10.52 -13.93
CA LYS A 73 17.25 9.33 -13.50
C LYS A 73 16.34 8.27 -12.92
N GLN A 74 15.42 8.66 -12.03
CA GLN A 74 14.43 7.73 -11.46
C GLN A 74 13.55 7.14 -12.55
N PHE A 75 13.12 7.98 -13.49
CA PHE A 75 12.36 7.54 -14.65
C PHE A 75 13.12 6.52 -15.48
N TYR A 76 14.39 6.80 -15.81
CA TYR A 76 15.24 5.91 -16.60
C TYR A 76 15.36 4.53 -15.94
N TYR A 77 15.74 4.49 -14.67
CA TYR A 77 15.91 3.22 -13.97
C TYR A 77 14.59 2.44 -13.84
N LYS A 78 13.50 3.12 -13.52
CA LYS A 78 12.20 2.47 -13.28
C LYS A 78 11.54 1.96 -14.56
N TYR A 79 11.51 2.79 -15.62
CA TYR A 79 10.71 2.51 -16.81
C TYR A 79 11.52 2.08 -18.03
N VAL A 80 12.80 2.41 -18.07
CA VAL A 80 13.69 2.07 -19.21
C VAL A 80 14.52 0.84 -18.87
N GLU A 81 15.19 0.81 -17.73
CA GLU A 81 15.96 -0.34 -17.26
C GLU A 81 15.10 -1.38 -16.52
N GLY A 82 13.89 -1.02 -16.09
CA GLY A 82 12.99 -1.95 -15.41
C GLY A 82 13.45 -2.36 -14.01
N LEU A 83 14.24 -1.51 -13.34
CA LEU A 83 14.65 -1.78 -11.97
C LEU A 83 13.45 -1.66 -11.04
N ILE A 84 13.21 -2.71 -10.28
CA ILE A 84 12.19 -2.76 -9.25
C ILE A 84 12.89 -2.49 -7.92
N GLU A 85 12.46 -1.45 -7.19
CA GLU A 85 12.87 -1.28 -5.81
C GLU A 85 12.34 -2.47 -5.00
N PRO A 86 13.19 -3.20 -4.27
CA PRO A 86 12.68 -4.23 -3.39
C PRO A 86 11.75 -3.55 -2.37
N ASP A 87 10.52 -4.01 -2.28
CA ASP A 87 9.62 -3.59 -1.24
C ASP A 87 10.21 -4.06 0.10
N GLU A 88 10.63 -3.13 0.95
CA GLU A 88 11.10 -3.42 2.33
C GLU A 88 9.94 -3.81 3.25
N ILE A 89 8.79 -4.10 2.68
CA ILE A 89 7.57 -4.42 3.42
C ILE A 89 7.64 -5.91 3.79
N ASP A 90 7.59 -6.20 5.07
CA ASP A 90 7.25 -7.54 5.54
C ASP A 90 5.96 -7.98 4.82
N GLU A 91 6.00 -9.10 4.10
CA GLU A 91 4.85 -9.60 3.30
C GLU A 91 3.55 -9.72 4.13
N ASP A 92 3.68 -9.75 5.45
CA ASP A 92 2.59 -9.81 6.42
C ASP A 92 2.12 -8.43 6.94
N GLU A 93 2.73 -7.32 6.52
CA GLU A 93 2.37 -5.99 6.99
C GLU A 93 1.29 -5.35 6.10
N VAL A 94 0.26 -4.80 6.75
CA VAL A 94 -0.79 -4.03 6.08
C VAL A 94 -0.32 -2.58 5.95
N ASP A 95 0.37 -2.26 4.85
CA ASP A 95 0.72 -0.89 4.51
C ASP A 95 -0.51 -0.07 4.09
N ASN A 96 -0.35 1.23 3.89
CA ASN A 96 -1.44 2.13 3.49
C ASN A 96 -2.08 1.74 2.15
N LYS A 97 -1.32 1.16 1.21
CA LYS A 97 -1.80 0.71 -0.09
C LYS A 97 -2.63 -0.56 0.04
N VAL A 98 -2.11 -1.54 0.78
CA VAL A 98 -2.80 -2.81 1.06
C VAL A 98 -4.07 -2.54 1.86
N PHE A 99 -4.01 -1.66 2.87
CA PHE A 99 -5.20 -1.22 3.62
C PHE A 99 -6.28 -0.65 2.69
N GLY A 100 -5.89 0.26 1.78
CA GLY A 100 -6.80 0.83 0.79
C GLY A 100 -7.41 -0.24 -0.12
N ASN A 101 -6.62 -1.17 -0.62
CA ASN A 101 -7.09 -2.26 -1.47
C ASN A 101 -8.11 -3.14 -0.74
N ILE A 102 -7.83 -3.53 0.50
CA ILE A 102 -8.73 -4.33 1.33
C ILE A 102 -10.06 -3.59 1.57
N PHE A 103 -9.99 -2.29 1.91
CA PHE A 103 -11.17 -1.47 2.10
C PHE A 103 -12.03 -1.39 0.83
N HIS A 104 -11.42 -1.06 -0.32
CA HIS A 104 -12.12 -1.01 -1.59
C HIS A 104 -12.73 -2.35 -1.98
N ARG A 105 -12.00 -3.43 -1.78
CA ARG A 105 -12.51 -4.77 -2.09
C ARG A 105 -13.67 -5.17 -1.18
N ALA A 106 -13.60 -4.87 0.12
CA ALA A 106 -14.70 -5.13 1.05
C ALA A 106 -15.95 -4.31 0.71
N ALA A 107 -15.79 -3.02 0.33
CA ALA A 107 -16.88 -2.19 -0.14
C ALA A 107 -17.50 -2.74 -1.42
N GLU A 108 -16.69 -3.11 -2.41
CA GLU A 108 -17.15 -3.73 -3.66
C GLU A 108 -17.97 -4.99 -3.39
N LEU A 109 -17.45 -5.90 -2.56
CA LEU A 109 -18.15 -7.13 -2.18
C LEU A 109 -19.49 -6.84 -1.50
N PHE A 110 -19.56 -5.80 -0.67
CA PHE A 110 -20.79 -5.38 -0.01
C PHE A 110 -21.86 -4.97 -1.03
N TYR A 111 -21.54 -4.07 -1.95
CA TYR A 111 -22.49 -3.59 -2.97
C TYR A 111 -22.82 -4.67 -4.01
N LEU A 112 -21.86 -5.52 -4.39
CA LEU A 112 -22.13 -6.68 -5.25
C LEU A 112 -23.14 -7.64 -4.61
N GLY A 113 -23.06 -7.82 -3.29
CA GLY A 113 -24.02 -8.64 -2.54
C GLY A 113 -25.47 -8.10 -2.54
N LEU A 114 -25.64 -6.81 -2.78
CA LEU A 114 -26.95 -6.15 -2.90
C LEU A 114 -27.48 -6.12 -4.33
N ALA A 115 -26.66 -6.47 -5.31
CA ALA A 115 -27.04 -6.48 -6.72
C ALA A 115 -27.97 -7.65 -7.04
N SER A 116 -28.94 -7.40 -7.90
CA SER A 116 -29.80 -8.47 -8.45
C SER A 116 -28.99 -9.38 -9.36
N SER A 117 -29.33 -10.66 -9.39
CA SER A 117 -28.62 -11.67 -10.19
C SER A 117 -28.55 -11.37 -11.68
N ASP A 118 -29.53 -10.63 -12.22
CA ASP A 118 -29.57 -10.18 -13.61
C ASP A 118 -28.60 -9.02 -13.94
N ALA A 119 -28.10 -8.33 -12.92
CA ALA A 119 -27.10 -7.29 -13.05
C ALA A 119 -25.65 -7.78 -12.86
N LEU A 120 -25.48 -9.05 -12.54
CA LEU A 120 -24.18 -9.68 -12.27
C LEU A 120 -23.74 -10.56 -13.43
N THR A 121 -22.46 -10.54 -13.73
CA THR A 121 -21.79 -11.48 -14.62
C THR A 121 -20.51 -11.97 -13.99
N THR A 122 -20.04 -13.11 -14.43
CA THR A 122 -18.77 -13.68 -13.97
C THR A 122 -17.74 -13.49 -15.07
N ASP A 123 -16.62 -12.88 -14.76
CA ASP A 123 -15.52 -12.74 -15.72
C ASP A 123 -14.78 -14.07 -15.94
N GLY A 124 -13.82 -14.07 -16.88
CA GLY A 124 -13.02 -15.27 -17.21
C GLY A 124 -12.15 -15.78 -16.05
N LYS A 125 -12.06 -15.05 -14.93
CA LYS A 125 -11.37 -15.44 -13.71
C LYS A 125 -12.30 -15.93 -12.60
N GLY A 126 -13.61 -15.92 -12.84
CA GLY A 126 -14.61 -16.31 -11.85
C GLY A 126 -15.03 -15.17 -10.92
N GLU A 127 -14.61 -13.93 -11.15
CA GLU A 127 -14.99 -12.78 -10.35
C GLU A 127 -16.34 -12.21 -10.79
N LEU A 128 -17.18 -11.85 -9.81
CA LEU A 128 -18.45 -11.19 -10.04
C LEU A 128 -18.23 -9.73 -10.44
N LYS A 129 -18.87 -9.30 -11.53
CA LYS A 129 -18.84 -7.91 -12.00
C LYS A 129 -20.24 -7.43 -12.35
N LEU A 130 -20.47 -6.13 -12.17
CA LEU A 130 -21.71 -5.50 -12.59
C LEU A 130 -21.70 -5.29 -14.11
N THR A 131 -22.76 -5.70 -14.77
CA THR A 131 -23.02 -5.44 -16.20
C THR A 131 -23.67 -4.09 -16.45
N ARG A 132 -24.35 -3.57 -15.43
CA ARG A 132 -25.04 -2.27 -15.46
C ARG A 132 -25.02 -1.62 -14.08
N PRO A 133 -25.17 -0.29 -14.00
CA PRO A 133 -25.34 0.39 -12.72
C PRO A 133 -26.53 -0.19 -11.95
N ILE A 134 -26.38 -0.38 -10.65
CA ILE A 134 -27.44 -0.77 -9.73
C ILE A 134 -27.93 0.44 -8.94
N ILE A 135 -29.22 0.43 -8.62
CA ILE A 135 -29.81 1.38 -7.68
C ILE A 135 -30.11 0.57 -6.41
N VAL A 136 -29.48 0.96 -5.32
CA VAL A 136 -29.68 0.33 -4.01
C VAL A 136 -30.58 1.25 -3.20
N SER A 137 -31.63 0.70 -2.58
CA SER A 137 -32.52 1.51 -1.74
C SER A 137 -31.98 1.63 -0.32
N LYS A 138 -32.36 2.68 0.37
CA LYS A 138 -32.00 2.93 1.77
C LYS A 138 -32.40 1.75 2.67
N GLU A 139 -33.56 1.16 2.45
CA GLU A 139 -34.07 0.02 3.22
C GLU A 139 -33.18 -1.22 3.06
N GLN A 140 -32.63 -1.44 1.83
CA GLN A 140 -31.70 -2.53 1.57
C GLN A 140 -30.39 -2.33 2.32
N LEU A 141 -29.86 -1.09 2.34
CA LEU A 141 -28.64 -0.74 3.08
C LEU A 141 -28.83 -0.92 4.59
N GLU A 142 -29.93 -0.38 5.14
CA GLU A 142 -30.26 -0.54 6.56
C GLU A 142 -30.45 -2.00 6.96
N GLN A 143 -31.08 -2.81 6.10
CA GLN A 143 -31.24 -4.23 6.36
C GLN A 143 -29.93 -4.98 6.34
N ALA A 144 -29.05 -4.69 5.38
CA ALA A 144 -27.72 -5.30 5.30
C ALA A 144 -26.85 -4.95 6.53
N LEU A 145 -26.96 -3.73 7.06
CA LEU A 145 -26.23 -3.30 8.24
C LEU A 145 -26.72 -3.95 9.56
N LYS A 146 -27.94 -4.50 9.60
CA LYS A 146 -28.45 -5.25 10.77
C LYS A 146 -27.70 -6.56 10.98
N ASP A 147 -27.14 -7.16 9.91
CA ASP A 147 -26.28 -8.32 10.02
C ASP A 147 -24.83 -7.89 10.25
N GLU A 148 -24.47 -7.72 11.53
CA GLU A 148 -23.09 -7.38 11.89
C GLU A 148 -22.08 -8.39 11.37
N SER A 149 -22.45 -9.66 11.31
CA SER A 149 -21.57 -10.73 10.85
C SER A 149 -21.27 -10.65 9.35
N LEU A 150 -22.15 -10.06 8.56
CA LEU A 150 -21.97 -9.89 7.12
C LEU A 150 -20.74 -9.04 6.83
N VAL A 151 -20.64 -7.86 7.45
CA VAL A 151 -19.51 -6.94 7.23
C VAL A 151 -18.19 -7.61 7.57
N TYR A 152 -18.11 -8.31 8.71
CA TYR A 152 -16.88 -9.02 9.08
C TYR A 152 -16.51 -10.15 8.12
N ARG A 153 -17.49 -10.90 7.61
CA ARG A 153 -17.23 -11.94 6.59
C ARG A 153 -16.68 -11.36 5.30
N LEU A 154 -17.23 -10.23 4.85
CA LEU A 154 -16.77 -9.55 3.63
C LEU A 154 -15.36 -8.97 3.81
N VAL A 155 -15.07 -8.38 4.98
CA VAL A 155 -13.73 -7.92 5.31
C VAL A 155 -12.73 -9.08 5.38
N ASP A 156 -13.10 -10.21 5.98
CA ASP A 156 -12.26 -11.43 5.99
C ASP A 156 -11.99 -11.94 4.57
N GLN A 157 -12.99 -11.88 3.70
CA GLN A 157 -12.81 -12.24 2.29
C GLN A 157 -11.85 -11.29 1.60
N ALA A 158 -11.99 -9.98 1.78
CA ALA A 158 -11.09 -8.99 1.21
C ALA A 158 -9.64 -9.14 1.71
N PHE A 159 -9.44 -9.45 2.99
CA PHE A 159 -8.11 -9.79 3.53
C PHE A 159 -7.50 -11.01 2.85
N ARG A 160 -8.29 -12.07 2.67
CA ARG A 160 -7.82 -13.28 1.98
C ARG A 160 -7.38 -12.99 0.55
N GLU A 161 -8.16 -12.21 -0.17
CA GLU A 161 -7.90 -11.89 -1.58
C GLU A 161 -6.76 -10.90 -1.75
N GLU A 162 -6.68 -9.83 -0.93
CA GLU A 162 -5.75 -8.74 -1.13
C GLU A 162 -4.43 -8.88 -0.37
N LEU A 163 -4.44 -9.40 0.85
CA LEU A 163 -3.23 -9.60 1.66
C LEU A 163 -2.65 -11.00 1.47
N PHE A 164 -3.44 -12.02 1.75
CA PHE A 164 -2.96 -13.40 1.73
C PHE A 164 -2.91 -14.03 0.33
N LYS A 165 -3.50 -13.38 -0.68
CA LYS A 165 -3.57 -13.86 -2.07
C LYS A 165 -4.11 -15.29 -2.21
N VAL A 166 -5.04 -15.69 -1.33
CA VAL A 166 -5.65 -17.02 -1.29
C VAL A 166 -7.12 -16.93 -1.63
N SER A 167 -7.52 -17.55 -2.73
CA SER A 167 -8.92 -17.60 -3.19
C SER A 167 -9.71 -18.80 -2.65
N ALA A 168 -9.07 -19.71 -1.90
CA ALA A 168 -9.74 -20.94 -1.40
C ALA A 168 -10.76 -20.60 -0.32
N ALA A 169 -12.01 -20.99 -0.55
CA ALA A 169 -13.15 -20.71 0.35
C ALA A 169 -13.03 -21.29 1.78
N GLY A 170 -12.15 -22.27 2.00
CA GLY A 170 -11.93 -22.90 3.31
C GLY A 170 -10.73 -22.36 4.09
N TYR A 171 -10.00 -21.38 3.56
CA TYR A 171 -8.85 -20.83 4.25
C TYR A 171 -9.28 -19.82 5.32
N HIS A 172 -8.87 -20.08 6.56
CA HIS A 172 -9.06 -19.17 7.70
C HIS A 172 -7.69 -18.56 8.05
N PRO A 173 -7.44 -17.28 7.70
CA PRO A 173 -6.18 -16.64 7.99
C PRO A 173 -5.96 -16.49 9.49
N LYS A 174 -4.72 -16.71 9.93
CA LYS A 174 -4.29 -16.35 11.28
C LYS A 174 -3.80 -14.92 11.25
N TYR A 175 -4.57 -14.02 11.82
CA TYR A 175 -4.24 -12.61 11.90
C TYR A 175 -3.22 -12.35 13.01
N ASN A 176 -2.24 -11.48 12.74
CA ASN A 176 -1.41 -10.87 13.78
C ASN A 176 -2.18 -9.71 14.48
N GLY A 177 -1.62 -9.16 15.56
CA GLY A 177 -2.30 -8.11 16.35
C GLY A 177 -2.65 -6.86 15.54
N LEU A 178 -1.73 -6.40 14.66
CA LEU A 178 -1.94 -5.23 13.82
C LEU A 178 -2.99 -5.48 12.74
N GLN A 179 -3.00 -6.66 12.14
CA GLN A 179 -4.00 -7.08 11.16
C GLN A 179 -5.41 -7.16 11.78
N LEU A 180 -5.53 -7.61 13.05
CA LEU A 180 -6.80 -7.59 13.77
C LEU A 180 -7.33 -6.17 13.99
N ILE A 181 -6.45 -5.22 14.33
CA ILE A 181 -6.81 -3.83 14.47
C ILE A 181 -7.27 -3.26 13.12
N ASN A 182 -6.52 -3.50 12.06
CA ASN A 182 -6.88 -3.05 10.71
C ASN A 182 -8.22 -3.62 10.25
N LYS A 183 -8.49 -4.89 10.54
CA LYS A 183 -9.76 -5.54 10.27
C LYS A 183 -10.93 -4.83 10.94
N GLU A 184 -10.80 -4.50 12.23
CA GLU A 184 -11.83 -3.78 12.97
C GLU A 184 -12.05 -2.36 12.43
N VAL A 185 -10.96 -1.65 12.11
CA VAL A 185 -11.02 -0.31 11.53
C VAL A 185 -11.72 -0.33 10.17
N ILE A 186 -11.38 -1.28 9.29
CA ILE A 186 -12.01 -1.42 7.98
C ILE A 186 -13.50 -1.76 8.11
N ALA A 187 -13.86 -2.69 9.00
CA ALA A 187 -15.26 -3.03 9.24
C ALA A 187 -16.07 -1.81 9.70
N ARG A 188 -15.48 -0.99 10.56
CA ARG A 188 -16.10 0.27 11.02
C ARG A 188 -16.25 1.27 9.88
N TYR A 189 -15.24 1.42 9.03
CA TYR A 189 -15.29 2.31 7.87
C TYR A 189 -16.34 1.88 6.85
N ILE A 190 -16.49 0.58 6.58
CA ILE A 190 -17.55 0.08 5.70
C ILE A 190 -18.94 0.43 6.26
N ARG A 191 -19.16 0.23 7.56
CA ARG A 191 -20.44 0.62 8.20
C ARG A 191 -20.70 2.11 8.09
N GLN A 192 -19.67 2.93 8.30
CA GLN A 192 -19.78 4.39 8.19
C GLN A 192 -20.08 4.81 6.74
N LEU A 193 -19.37 4.23 5.76
CA LEU A 193 -19.61 4.47 4.34
C LEU A 193 -21.09 4.21 3.98
N VAL A 194 -21.58 3.01 4.30
CA VAL A 194 -22.96 2.58 3.99
C VAL A 194 -24.00 3.42 4.74
N THR A 195 -23.67 4.00 5.89
CA THR A 195 -24.58 4.89 6.63
C THR A 195 -24.70 6.27 5.99
N ILE A 196 -23.65 6.70 5.27
CA ILE A 196 -23.62 8.00 4.58
C ILE A 196 -24.36 7.94 3.24
N ASP A 197 -24.29 6.79 2.55
CA ASP A 197 -24.96 6.54 1.26
C ASP A 197 -26.48 6.37 1.42
#